data_3175008c9d2d1c95316752aa6ea3a975
#
_entry.id   3175008c9d2d1c95316752aa6ea3a975
#
_cell.length_a   1.000
_cell.length_b   1.000
_cell.length_c   1.000
_cell.angle_alpha   90.00
_cell.angle_beta   90.00
_cell.angle_gamma   90.00
#
_symmetry.space_group_name_H-M   'P 1'
#
loop_
_entity.id
_entity.type
_entity.pdbx_description
1 polymer ?
#
loop_
_entity_poly.entity_id
_entity_poly.type
_entity_poly.pdbx_seq_one_letter_code
_entity_poly.pdbx_strand_id
1 'polypeptide(L)'
;PVTRIREDFLRILRLFRFRAWYGKSEIDKPALQACAAEKAGLRQLSGERIAKEMLKLLAAEDPVPVLRSMAATGILSEVLPGELNIVRLERLVAIDGTNFFQPDAILRLAALLPDRAAAAHEITDRWKLSNADRDRLADIAGNTDKIVS
;
A
#
# COMPACT_ATOMS: atom_id res chain seq x y z
N PRO A 1 16.17 14.76 -9.40
CA PRO A 1 15.16 13.90 -8.76
C PRO A 1 14.09 14.70 -8.02
N VAL A 2 14.50 15.58 -7.09
CA VAL A 2 13.55 16.40 -6.31
C VAL A 2 12.67 17.25 -7.22
N THR A 3 13.25 17.88 -8.23
CA THR A 3 12.53 18.75 -9.18
C THR A 3 11.42 17.95 -9.88
N ARG A 4 11.72 16.72 -10.32
CA ARG A 4 10.76 15.86 -11.00
C ARG A 4 9.65 15.39 -10.06
N ILE A 5 9.99 15.11 -8.82
CA ILE A 5 9.01 14.73 -7.79
C ILE A 5 8.02 15.87 -7.57
N ARG A 6 8.50 17.11 -7.49
CA ARG A 6 7.65 18.29 -7.29
C ARG A 6 6.74 18.59 -8.46
N GLU A 7 7.11 18.17 -9.68
CA GLU A 7 6.24 18.30 -10.84
C GLU A 7 5.01 17.39 -10.73
N ASP A 8 5.19 16.20 -10.16
CA ASP A 8 4.10 15.27 -9.92
C ASP A 8 4.49 14.34 -8.77
N PHE A 9 3.90 14.56 -7.61
CA PHE A 9 4.20 13.79 -6.40
C PHE A 9 3.85 12.30 -6.53
N LEU A 10 3.01 11.93 -7.49
CA LEU A 10 2.71 10.52 -7.75
C LEU A 10 3.97 9.73 -8.13
N ARG A 11 5.00 10.40 -8.61
CA ARG A 11 6.29 9.78 -8.91
C ARG A 11 6.92 9.10 -7.71
N ILE A 12 6.62 9.56 -6.49
CA ILE A 12 7.05 8.90 -5.25
C ILE A 12 6.49 7.48 -5.22
N LEU A 13 5.18 7.34 -5.39
CA LEU A 13 4.52 6.04 -5.35
C LEU A 13 4.92 5.17 -6.54
N ARG A 14 5.11 5.77 -7.70
CA ARG A 14 5.56 5.04 -8.90
C ARG A 14 6.94 4.43 -8.73
N LEU A 15 7.85 5.14 -8.05
CA LEU A 15 9.17 4.61 -7.76
C LEU A 15 9.07 3.32 -6.93
N PHE A 16 8.28 3.35 -5.86
CA PHE A 16 8.11 2.18 -5.01
C PHE A 16 7.35 1.06 -5.73
N ARG A 17 6.31 1.40 -6.50
CA ARG A 17 5.58 0.41 -7.30
C ARG A 17 6.51 -0.28 -8.31
N PHE A 18 7.28 0.51 -9.05
CA PHE A 18 8.23 -0.04 -10.01
C PHE A 18 9.24 -0.97 -9.32
N ARG A 19 9.75 -0.56 -8.17
CA ARG A 19 10.68 -1.36 -7.40
C ARG A 19 10.06 -2.67 -6.93
N ALA A 20 8.80 -2.65 -6.51
CA ALA A 20 8.09 -3.85 -6.07
C ALA A 20 7.93 -4.87 -7.20
N TRP A 21 7.70 -4.40 -8.41
CA TRP A 21 7.48 -5.28 -9.57
C TRP A 21 8.77 -5.75 -10.23
N TYR A 22 9.77 -4.88 -10.33
CA TYR A 22 10.93 -5.12 -11.18
C TYR A 22 12.28 -5.02 -10.47
N GLY A 23 12.31 -4.47 -9.27
CA GLY A 23 13.55 -4.25 -8.55
C GLY A 23 14.07 -5.51 -7.86
N LYS A 24 15.39 -5.72 -7.95
CA LYS A 24 16.05 -6.83 -7.26
C LYS A 24 17.00 -6.36 -6.17
N SER A 25 17.18 -5.05 -6.03
CA SER A 25 18.05 -4.44 -5.04
C SER A 25 17.30 -3.34 -4.29
N GLU A 26 17.89 -2.87 -3.22
CA GLU A 26 17.30 -1.76 -2.45
C GLU A 26 17.22 -0.49 -3.29
N ILE A 27 16.27 0.38 -2.95
CA ILE A 27 16.15 1.69 -3.57
C ILE A 27 17.38 2.51 -3.23
N ASP A 28 17.92 3.19 -4.22
CA ASP A 28 19.05 4.10 -4.08
C ASP A 28 18.80 5.13 -2.97
N LYS A 29 19.76 5.30 -2.06
CA LYS A 29 19.61 6.19 -0.89
C LYS A 29 19.24 7.63 -1.25
N PRO A 30 19.91 8.30 -2.21
CA PRO A 30 19.51 9.64 -2.61
C PRO A 30 18.06 9.71 -3.10
N ALA A 31 17.61 8.73 -3.88
CA ALA A 31 16.22 8.68 -4.34
C ALA A 31 15.25 8.49 -3.17
N LEU A 32 15.60 7.62 -2.23
CA LEU A 32 14.78 7.37 -1.04
C LEU A 32 14.67 8.63 -0.18
N GLN A 33 15.78 9.33 0.02
CA GLN A 33 15.83 10.57 0.79
C GLN A 33 15.00 11.68 0.12
N ALA A 34 15.07 11.78 -1.21
CA ALA A 34 14.28 12.75 -1.96
C ALA A 34 12.78 12.49 -1.79
N CYS A 35 12.37 11.22 -1.89
CA CYS A 35 10.98 10.84 -1.68
C CYS A 35 10.52 11.14 -0.26
N ALA A 36 11.34 10.82 0.73
CA ALA A 36 11.01 11.09 2.13
C ALA A 36 10.87 12.60 2.40
N ALA A 37 11.77 13.41 1.82
CA ALA A 37 11.73 14.85 1.99
C ALA A 37 10.47 15.49 1.40
N GLU A 38 9.94 14.91 0.31
CA GLU A 38 8.80 15.47 -0.42
C GLU A 38 7.47 14.73 -0.14
N LYS A 39 7.44 13.82 0.84
CA LYS A 39 6.27 12.96 1.09
C LYS A 39 4.98 13.73 1.37
N ALA A 40 5.07 14.92 1.98
CA ALA A 40 3.89 15.74 2.27
C ALA A 40 3.13 16.12 1.00
N GLY A 41 3.79 16.16 -0.15
CA GLY A 41 3.16 16.44 -1.44
C GLY A 41 2.13 15.40 -1.85
N LEU A 42 2.20 14.18 -1.29
CA LEU A 42 1.21 13.13 -1.55
C LEU A 42 -0.19 13.55 -1.13
N ARG A 43 -0.30 14.46 -0.15
CA ARG A 43 -1.59 14.98 0.31
C ARG A 43 -2.32 15.80 -0.75
N GLN A 44 -1.61 16.26 -1.78
CA GLN A 44 -2.17 17.06 -2.88
C GLN A 44 -2.79 16.19 -3.97
N LEU A 45 -2.53 14.90 -3.95
CA LEU A 45 -3.01 13.97 -4.99
C LEU A 45 -4.43 13.50 -4.68
N SER A 46 -5.19 13.21 -5.75
CA SER A 46 -6.50 12.61 -5.58
C SER A 46 -6.37 11.20 -5.00
N GLY A 47 -7.36 10.80 -4.20
CA GLY A 47 -7.38 9.46 -3.63
C GLY A 47 -7.38 8.37 -4.69
N GLU A 48 -8.05 8.61 -5.82
CA GLU A 48 -8.11 7.66 -6.94
C GLU A 48 -6.74 7.39 -7.55
N ARG A 49 -5.92 8.43 -7.71
CA ARG A 49 -4.58 8.27 -8.26
C ARG A 49 -3.68 7.49 -7.29
N ILE A 50 -3.78 7.80 -6.00
CA ILE A 50 -3.04 7.09 -4.95
C ILE A 50 -3.47 5.61 -4.93
N ALA A 51 -4.78 5.36 -4.95
CA ALA A 51 -5.33 4.00 -4.92
C ALA A 51 -4.81 3.15 -6.07
N LYS A 52 -4.81 3.71 -7.27
CA LYS A 52 -4.36 3.00 -8.47
C LYS A 52 -2.91 2.53 -8.33
N GLU A 53 -2.02 3.39 -7.84
CA GLU A 53 -0.62 3.02 -7.65
C GLU A 53 -0.43 2.04 -6.48
N MET A 54 -1.12 2.27 -5.37
CA MET A 54 -0.99 1.41 -4.20
C MET A 54 -1.55 0.01 -4.44
N LEU A 55 -2.67 -0.11 -5.15
CA LEU A 55 -3.22 -1.42 -5.48
C LEU A 55 -2.31 -2.20 -6.43
N LYS A 56 -1.70 -1.52 -7.39
CA LYS A 56 -0.70 -2.15 -8.26
C LYS A 56 0.53 -2.61 -7.46
N LEU A 57 0.98 -1.80 -6.51
CA LEU A 57 2.12 -2.15 -5.66
C LEU A 57 1.80 -3.40 -4.83
N LEU A 58 0.61 -3.45 -4.22
CA LEU A 58 0.18 -4.59 -3.43
C LEU A 58 0.04 -5.88 -4.25
N ALA A 59 -0.25 -5.75 -5.54
CA ALA A 59 -0.38 -6.89 -6.44
C ALA A 59 0.96 -7.47 -6.91
N ALA A 60 2.09 -6.86 -6.55
CA ALA A 60 3.40 -7.39 -6.87
C ALA A 60 3.65 -8.74 -6.18
N GLU A 61 4.56 -9.54 -6.69
CA GLU A 61 4.87 -10.86 -6.14
C GLU A 61 5.19 -10.79 -4.64
N ASP A 62 6.11 -9.89 -4.27
CA ASP A 62 6.44 -9.65 -2.85
C ASP A 62 6.61 -8.15 -2.59
N PRO A 63 5.54 -7.46 -2.18
CA PRO A 63 5.61 -6.02 -1.92
C PRO A 63 6.14 -5.68 -0.54
N VAL A 64 6.39 -6.67 0.33
CA VAL A 64 6.69 -6.43 1.74
C VAL A 64 7.97 -5.62 1.96
N PRO A 65 9.12 -5.94 1.32
CA PRO A 65 10.32 -5.12 1.53
C PRO A 65 10.14 -3.66 1.15
N VAL A 66 9.41 -3.41 0.06
CA VAL A 66 9.13 -2.05 -0.40
C VAL A 66 8.21 -1.32 0.58
N LEU A 67 7.18 -2.01 1.09
CA LEU A 67 6.27 -1.43 2.09
C LEU A 67 7.00 -1.11 3.40
N ARG A 68 7.96 -1.93 3.80
CA ARG A 68 8.78 -1.64 4.98
C ARG A 68 9.62 -0.38 4.79
N SER A 69 10.18 -0.17 3.59
CA SER A 69 10.91 1.05 3.26
C SER A 69 9.99 2.27 3.30
N MET A 70 8.77 2.13 2.77
CA MET A 70 7.78 3.21 2.82
C MET A 70 7.37 3.54 4.25
N ALA A 71 7.24 2.53 5.10
CA ALA A 71 6.92 2.74 6.52
C ALA A 71 8.07 3.45 7.24
N ALA A 72 9.31 3.03 7.00
CA ALA A 72 10.48 3.60 7.65
C ALA A 72 10.69 5.07 7.30
N THR A 73 10.32 5.48 6.10
CA THR A 73 10.46 6.87 5.64
C THR A 73 9.26 7.76 5.96
N GLY A 74 8.17 7.17 6.49
CA GLY A 74 6.94 7.89 6.78
C GLY A 74 6.05 8.09 5.56
N ILE A 75 6.46 7.61 4.38
CA ILE A 75 5.67 7.74 3.16
C ILE A 75 4.37 6.94 3.27
N LEU A 76 4.42 5.75 3.87
CA LEU A 76 3.25 4.89 3.97
C LEU A 76 2.13 5.53 4.81
N SER A 77 2.48 6.23 5.88
CA SER A 77 1.50 6.93 6.73
C SER A 77 0.86 8.13 6.05
N GLU A 78 1.43 8.62 4.96
CA GLU A 78 0.81 9.68 4.16
C GLU A 78 -0.36 9.17 3.32
N VAL A 79 -0.40 7.87 3.02
CA VAL A 79 -1.41 7.27 2.13
C VAL A 79 -2.32 6.27 2.80
N LEU A 80 -1.97 5.75 3.97
CA LEU A 80 -2.76 4.77 4.71
C LEU A 80 -2.95 5.21 6.17
N PRO A 81 -4.12 4.91 6.77
CA PRO A 81 -4.42 5.35 8.12
C PRO A 81 -3.89 4.38 9.18
N GLY A 82 -3.56 4.94 10.35
CA GLY A 82 -3.33 4.19 11.58
C GLY A 82 -2.11 3.29 11.60
N GLU A 83 -2.12 2.35 12.53
CA GLU A 83 -1.05 1.38 12.70
C GLU A 83 -1.29 0.18 11.78
N LEU A 84 -0.39 -0.01 10.82
CA LEU A 84 -0.51 -1.06 9.82
C LEU A 84 0.03 -2.39 10.34
N ASN A 85 -0.56 -3.49 9.84
CA ASN A 85 -0.16 -4.84 10.22
C ASN A 85 0.65 -5.50 9.10
N ILE A 86 1.91 -5.10 8.98
CA ILE A 86 2.80 -5.62 7.93
C ILE A 86 3.08 -7.11 8.14
N VAL A 87 3.14 -7.57 9.39
CA VAL A 87 3.37 -8.99 9.69
C VAL A 87 2.26 -9.87 9.13
N ARG A 88 1.00 -9.44 9.26
CA ARG A 88 -0.14 -10.19 8.72
C ARG A 88 -0.07 -10.22 7.18
N LEU A 89 0.28 -9.11 6.56
CA LEU A 89 0.48 -9.06 5.13
C LEU A 89 1.61 -10.00 4.69
N GLU A 90 2.72 -10.01 5.41
CA GLU A 90 3.86 -10.88 5.11
C GLU A 90 3.45 -12.36 5.11
N ARG A 91 2.62 -12.75 6.09
CA ARG A 91 2.10 -14.13 6.17
C ARG A 91 1.21 -14.46 4.98
N LEU A 92 0.36 -13.52 4.56
CA LEU A 92 -0.51 -13.72 3.40
C LEU A 92 0.31 -13.85 2.11
N VAL A 93 1.32 -13.02 1.93
CA VAL A 93 2.20 -13.07 0.76
C VAL A 93 2.92 -14.43 0.69
N ALA A 94 3.39 -14.93 1.82
CA ALA A 94 4.04 -16.25 1.89
C ALA A 94 3.09 -17.37 1.48
N ILE A 95 1.83 -17.32 1.91
CA ILE A 95 0.80 -18.29 1.54
C ILE A 95 0.53 -18.23 0.03
N ASP A 96 0.38 -17.04 -0.53
CA ASP A 96 0.14 -16.85 -1.97
C ASP A 96 1.28 -17.48 -2.80
N GLY A 97 2.53 -17.24 -2.40
CA GLY A 97 3.68 -17.81 -3.08
C GLY A 97 3.73 -19.33 -3.03
N THR A 98 3.31 -19.93 -1.91
CA THR A 98 3.29 -21.36 -1.71
C THR A 98 2.21 -22.04 -2.56
N ASN A 99 1.06 -21.39 -2.73
CA ASN A 99 -0.11 -21.96 -3.39
C ASN A 99 -0.28 -21.55 -4.85
N PHE A 100 0.66 -20.75 -5.38
CA PHE A 100 0.64 -20.26 -6.77
C PHE A 100 -0.62 -19.46 -7.11
N PHE A 101 -1.27 -18.85 -6.11
CA PHE A 101 -2.43 -18.00 -6.33
C PHE A 101 -2.00 -16.65 -6.92
N GLN A 102 -2.86 -16.09 -7.78
CA GLN A 102 -2.67 -14.73 -8.25
C GLN A 102 -2.77 -13.77 -7.06
N PRO A 103 -1.85 -12.80 -6.96
CA PRO A 103 -1.93 -11.81 -5.89
C PRO A 103 -3.23 -11.03 -5.94
N ASP A 104 -3.86 -10.88 -4.78
CA ASP A 104 -5.13 -10.17 -4.64
C ASP A 104 -4.90 -8.88 -3.86
N ALA A 105 -4.89 -7.76 -4.57
CA ALA A 105 -4.56 -6.46 -3.98
C ALA A 105 -5.53 -6.07 -2.86
N ILE A 106 -6.83 -6.32 -3.03
CA ILE A 106 -7.83 -5.96 -2.01
C ILE A 106 -7.67 -6.82 -0.74
N LEU A 107 -7.44 -8.11 -0.92
CA LEU A 107 -7.18 -9.00 0.22
C LEU A 107 -5.90 -8.58 0.96
N ARG A 108 -4.85 -8.23 0.22
CA ARG A 108 -3.59 -7.76 0.80
C ARG A 108 -3.76 -6.42 1.50
N LEU A 109 -4.57 -5.53 0.96
CA LEU A 109 -4.90 -4.26 1.61
C LEU A 109 -5.61 -4.53 2.94
N ALA A 110 -6.59 -5.42 2.95
CA ALA A 110 -7.30 -5.79 4.17
C ALA A 110 -6.36 -6.35 5.22
N ALA A 111 -5.39 -7.19 4.80
CA ALA A 111 -4.41 -7.77 5.71
C ALA A 111 -3.49 -6.70 6.32
N LEU A 112 -3.19 -5.66 5.56
CA LEU A 112 -2.30 -4.57 5.97
C LEU A 112 -2.97 -3.56 6.91
N LEU A 113 -4.26 -3.34 6.76
CA LEU A 113 -5.00 -2.33 7.52
C LEU A 113 -5.09 -2.68 9.01
N PRO A 114 -5.21 -1.65 9.89
CA PRO A 114 -5.41 -1.88 11.33
C PRO A 114 -6.66 -2.71 11.62
N ASP A 115 -6.68 -3.40 12.76
CA ASP A 115 -7.81 -4.21 13.21
C ASP A 115 -8.93 -3.36 13.80
N ARG A 116 -9.40 -2.38 13.05
CA ARG A 116 -10.54 -1.54 13.40
C ARG A 116 -11.53 -1.57 12.25
N ALA A 117 -12.79 -1.82 12.55
CA ALA A 117 -13.83 -1.82 11.51
C ALA A 117 -13.82 -0.51 10.71
N ALA A 118 -13.52 0.61 11.37
CA ALA A 118 -13.47 1.92 10.73
C ALA A 118 -12.35 2.06 9.72
N ALA A 119 -11.26 1.28 9.83
CA ALA A 119 -10.11 1.42 8.94
C ALA A 119 -10.46 1.14 7.48
N ALA A 120 -11.24 0.09 7.23
CA ALA A 120 -11.71 -0.24 5.87
C ALA A 120 -12.57 0.89 5.31
N HIS A 121 -13.44 1.47 6.14
CA HIS A 121 -14.30 2.57 5.74
C HIS A 121 -13.49 3.84 5.45
N GLU A 122 -12.53 4.16 6.30
CA GLU A 122 -11.65 5.31 6.11
C GLU A 122 -10.91 5.24 4.77
N ILE A 123 -10.35 4.07 4.44
CA ILE A 123 -9.59 3.94 3.21
C ILE A 123 -10.50 3.92 1.98
N THR A 124 -11.68 3.34 2.09
CA THR A 124 -12.67 3.35 1.02
C THR A 124 -13.03 4.77 0.61
N ASP A 125 -13.27 5.64 1.60
CA ASP A 125 -13.60 7.04 1.35
C ASP A 125 -12.39 7.81 0.82
N ARG A 126 -11.24 7.61 1.44
CA ARG A 126 -10.02 8.35 1.10
C ARG A 126 -9.53 8.02 -0.30
N TRP A 127 -9.56 6.75 -0.69
CA TRP A 127 -9.10 6.28 -2.00
C TRP A 127 -10.22 6.26 -3.04
N LYS A 128 -11.43 6.57 -2.66
CA LYS A 128 -12.61 6.55 -3.54
C LYS A 128 -12.72 5.23 -4.29
N LEU A 129 -12.67 4.14 -3.55
CA LEU A 129 -12.74 2.79 -4.12
C LEU A 129 -14.08 2.58 -4.85
N SER A 130 -14.05 1.75 -5.90
CA SER A 130 -15.27 1.33 -6.60
C SER A 130 -16.21 0.63 -5.64
N ASN A 131 -17.50 0.57 -5.97
CA ASN A 131 -18.49 -0.14 -5.16
C ASN A 131 -18.11 -1.60 -4.95
N ALA A 132 -17.58 -2.25 -6.01
CA ALA A 132 -17.16 -3.64 -5.93
C ALA A 132 -15.98 -3.82 -4.96
N ASP A 133 -14.97 -2.98 -5.05
CA ASP A 133 -13.80 -3.04 -4.18
C ASP A 133 -14.17 -2.68 -2.75
N ARG A 134 -15.03 -1.67 -2.55
CA ARG A 134 -15.52 -1.28 -1.24
C ARG A 134 -16.24 -2.42 -0.55
N ASP A 135 -17.17 -3.07 -1.26
CA ASP A 135 -17.97 -4.15 -0.69
C ASP A 135 -17.09 -5.35 -0.35
N ARG A 136 -16.14 -5.66 -1.23
CA ARG A 136 -15.21 -6.75 -1.00
C ARG A 136 -14.31 -6.51 0.21
N LEU A 137 -13.78 -5.28 0.33
CA LEU A 137 -12.94 -4.90 1.46
C LEU A 137 -13.72 -4.99 2.78
N ALA A 138 -14.96 -4.51 2.78
CA ALA A 138 -15.82 -4.57 3.96
C ALA A 138 -16.11 -6.03 4.36
N ASP A 139 -16.39 -6.91 3.41
CA ASP A 139 -16.64 -8.32 3.67
C ASP A 139 -15.41 -9.00 4.29
N ILE A 140 -14.24 -8.76 3.72
CA ILE A 140 -12.99 -9.34 4.23
C ILE A 140 -12.71 -8.84 5.64
N ALA A 141 -12.86 -7.54 5.89
CA ALA A 141 -12.62 -6.95 7.22
C ALA A 141 -13.58 -7.54 8.26
N GLY A 142 -14.86 -7.71 7.91
CA GLY A 142 -15.84 -8.32 8.80
C GLY A 142 -15.54 -9.78 9.11
N ASN A 143 -15.11 -10.53 8.12
CA ASN A 143 -14.77 -11.94 8.29
C ASN A 143 -13.47 -12.13 9.09
N THR A 144 -12.52 -11.23 8.93
CA THR A 144 -11.25 -11.29 9.68
C THR A 144 -11.51 -11.17 11.18
N ASP A 145 -12.40 -10.28 11.57
CA ASP A 145 -12.78 -10.12 12.97
C ASP A 145 -13.37 -11.41 13.56
N LYS A 146 -14.10 -12.17 12.78
CA LYS A 146 -14.69 -13.44 13.21
C LYS A 146 -13.68 -14.58 13.29
N ILE A 147 -12.65 -14.55 12.46
CA ILE A 147 -11.67 -15.62 12.37
C ILE A 147 -10.59 -15.49 13.46
N VAL A 148 -10.26 -14.28 13.85
CA VAL A 148 -9.19 -13.98 14.80
C VAL A 148 -9.67 -14.02 16.25
N SER A 149 -10.96 -13.98 16.48
CA SER A 149 -11.54 -14.01 17.84
C SER A 149 -11.62 -15.43 18.41
#